data_34a87cac9eb5dad3f666181e298c2c16
#
_entry.id   34a87cac9eb5dad3f666181e298c2c16
#
_cell.length_a   1.000
_cell.length_b   1.000
_cell.length_c   1.000
_cell.angle_alpha   90.00
_cell.angle_beta   90.00
_cell.angle_gamma   90.00
#
_symmetry.space_group_name_H-M   'P 1'
#
loop_
_entity.id
_entity.type
_entity.pdbx_description
1 polymer ?
#
loop_
_entity_poly.entity_id
_entity_poly.type
_entity_poly.pdbx_seq_one_letter_code
_entity_poly.pdbx_strand_id
1 'polypeptide(L)'
;MMNEDAPLVTVTVCVRNGVDWVEGCMQSLLEQTWRPLEIVAVDDGSSDGSDERLQAFHDPDGEVPVRVLRRPAEGLAAGRNAAAQAARGTWIAITDIDVRPMPDWIEALMAARNGLENEDVMAVTGRTIFEEGDDLVSRLRSIEIERKYRSRPRRTSLANGPCSMFKADALHEVGGFDPAWYHAEDMEVSLNMVAAGGTIVYTPEAMVRHVPEEGRQRFAAKRRRDARAHVRIARRWPRRARKGMRFDFLGTPLLVLAMMPLRLASWASFLAALGPAVVWWAQKGTVGILPPDLATPFAIAALFWAGAVLLSEATMWFSALGAVTREVLSDVRRRNRLTWLLSRQSYALRMLLLSWSWALWRGLMLGGWDALTGRNGHRRR
;
A
#
# COMPACT_ATOMS: atom_id res chain seq x y z
N MET A 1 -25.58 29.01 -1.88
CA MET A 1 -26.05 29.32 -0.51
C MET A 1 -25.13 28.55 0.43
N MET A 2 -24.29 29.23 1.21
CA MET A 2 -23.50 28.59 2.26
C MET A 2 -24.51 28.08 3.32
N ASN A 3 -24.40 26.81 3.64
CA ASN A 3 -25.25 26.20 4.70
C ASN A 3 -24.65 26.65 6.03
N GLU A 4 -25.28 27.60 6.73
CA GLU A 4 -24.81 28.15 8.00
C GLU A 4 -24.61 27.07 9.08
N ASP A 5 -25.20 25.88 8.90
CA ASP A 5 -25.06 24.70 9.78
C ASP A 5 -24.01 23.69 9.32
N ALA A 6 -23.22 23.99 8.28
CA ALA A 6 -22.21 23.06 7.79
C ALA A 6 -21.06 22.92 8.81
N PRO A 7 -20.69 21.68 9.21
CA PRO A 7 -19.63 21.50 10.19
C PRO A 7 -18.27 21.87 9.62
N LEU A 8 -17.43 22.50 10.47
CA LEU A 8 -16.04 22.75 10.13
C LEU A 8 -15.30 21.43 9.92
N VAL A 9 -14.58 21.34 8.82
CA VAL A 9 -13.65 20.25 8.51
C VAL A 9 -12.23 20.75 8.62
N THR A 10 -11.38 20.03 9.35
CA THR A 10 -9.93 20.26 9.36
C THR A 10 -9.28 19.27 8.39
N VAL A 11 -8.61 19.75 7.35
CA VAL A 11 -7.74 18.91 6.52
C VAL A 11 -6.35 18.89 7.11
N THR A 12 -5.78 17.70 7.28
CA THR A 12 -4.42 17.54 7.80
C THR A 12 -3.51 16.88 6.78
N VAL A 13 -2.30 17.41 6.65
CA VAL A 13 -1.25 16.86 5.79
C VAL A 13 0.09 16.88 6.53
N CYS A 14 0.86 15.79 6.42
CA CYS A 14 2.19 15.69 7.02
C CYS A 14 3.24 15.54 5.92
N VAL A 15 4.34 16.27 6.04
CA VAL A 15 5.47 16.18 5.12
C VAL A 15 6.75 15.80 5.86
N ARG A 16 7.56 14.98 5.22
CA ARG A 16 8.95 14.76 5.56
C ARG A 16 9.74 14.48 4.29
N ASN A 17 10.60 15.41 3.90
CA ASN A 17 11.41 15.33 2.68
C ASN A 17 10.54 15.06 1.43
N GLY A 18 9.66 15.99 1.14
CA GLY A 18 8.72 15.92 0.02
C GLY A 18 8.55 17.26 -0.70
N VAL A 19 9.62 18.07 -0.78
CA VAL A 19 9.61 19.44 -1.30
C VAL A 19 8.96 19.56 -2.69
N ASP A 20 9.16 18.57 -3.55
CA ASP A 20 8.61 18.55 -4.92
C ASP A 20 7.07 18.45 -4.95
N TRP A 21 6.47 17.99 -3.86
CA TRP A 21 5.03 17.73 -3.80
C TRP A 21 4.24 18.76 -3.01
N VAL A 22 4.91 19.59 -2.20
CA VAL A 22 4.27 20.58 -1.31
C VAL A 22 3.33 21.49 -2.08
N GLU A 23 3.83 22.14 -3.13
CA GLU A 23 3.08 23.14 -3.91
C GLU A 23 1.76 22.57 -4.42
N GLY A 24 1.84 21.48 -5.18
CA GLY A 24 0.64 20.90 -5.81
C GLY A 24 -0.33 20.26 -4.80
N CYS A 25 0.15 19.75 -3.65
CA CYS A 25 -0.73 19.27 -2.59
C CYS A 25 -1.48 20.43 -1.95
N MET A 26 -0.76 21.45 -1.46
CA MET A 26 -1.35 22.59 -0.77
C MET A 26 -2.33 23.35 -1.67
N GLN A 27 -1.99 23.53 -2.95
CA GLN A 27 -2.89 24.16 -3.92
C GLN A 27 -4.21 23.38 -4.04
N SER A 28 -4.15 22.06 -4.19
CA SER A 28 -5.36 21.22 -4.29
C SER A 28 -6.22 21.24 -3.02
N LEU A 29 -5.62 21.49 -1.84
CA LEU A 29 -6.34 21.65 -0.58
C LEU A 29 -7.03 23.01 -0.49
N LEU A 30 -6.40 24.08 -0.96
CA LEU A 30 -7.00 25.42 -1.02
C LEU A 30 -8.18 25.48 -2.00
N GLU A 31 -8.14 24.69 -3.08
CA GLU A 31 -9.17 24.60 -4.11
C GLU A 31 -10.39 23.75 -3.73
N GLN A 32 -10.44 23.18 -2.51
CA GLN A 32 -11.61 22.41 -2.07
C GLN A 32 -12.88 23.28 -2.04
N THR A 33 -14.00 22.69 -2.48
CA THR A 33 -15.30 23.38 -2.57
C THR A 33 -16.05 23.47 -1.24
N TRP A 34 -15.77 22.56 -0.31
CA TRP A 34 -16.42 22.54 1.01
C TRP A 34 -16.05 23.75 1.87
N ARG A 35 -17.03 24.38 2.50
CA ARG A 35 -16.86 25.41 3.53
C ARG A 35 -17.82 25.16 4.70
N PRO A 36 -17.44 25.43 5.96
CA PRO A 36 -16.12 25.95 6.38
C PRO A 36 -15.01 24.90 6.41
N LEU A 37 -13.79 25.31 6.07
CA LEU A 37 -12.61 24.46 5.96
C LEU A 37 -11.39 25.15 6.61
N GLU A 38 -10.54 24.40 7.30
CA GLU A 38 -9.20 24.83 7.70
C GLU A 38 -8.16 23.76 7.33
N ILE A 39 -6.91 24.14 7.19
CA ILE A 39 -5.78 23.24 6.88
C ILE A 39 -4.76 23.30 8.01
N VAL A 40 -4.35 22.14 8.51
CA VAL A 40 -3.24 21.98 9.44
C VAL A 40 -2.16 21.13 8.76
N ALA A 41 -1.08 21.79 8.37
CA ALA A 41 0.06 21.16 7.73
C ALA A 41 1.20 20.97 8.74
N VAL A 42 1.83 19.78 8.75
CA VAL A 42 2.88 19.43 9.71
C VAL A 42 4.16 19.07 8.96
N ASP A 43 5.24 19.77 9.24
CA ASP A 43 6.59 19.34 8.89
C ASP A 43 7.16 18.44 10.00
N ASP A 44 7.49 17.19 9.67
CA ASP A 44 8.06 16.18 10.58
C ASP A 44 9.60 16.16 10.49
N GLY A 45 10.22 17.34 10.56
CA GLY A 45 11.67 17.51 10.57
C GLY A 45 12.30 17.21 9.22
N SER A 46 11.85 17.88 8.17
CA SER A 46 12.43 17.83 6.83
C SER A 46 13.81 18.51 6.78
N SER A 47 14.61 18.11 5.79
CA SER A 47 15.95 18.65 5.51
C SER A 47 16.18 18.99 4.04
N ASP A 48 15.12 18.99 3.24
CA ASP A 48 15.15 19.18 1.77
C ASP A 48 14.51 20.49 1.31
N GLY A 49 14.12 21.39 2.26
CA GLY A 49 13.41 22.64 1.96
C GLY A 49 11.88 22.51 1.98
N SER A 50 11.35 21.35 2.39
CA SER A 50 9.90 21.16 2.52
C SER A 50 9.28 22.11 3.54
N ASP A 51 9.97 22.38 4.64
CA ASP A 51 9.47 23.24 5.72
C ASP A 51 9.36 24.69 5.27
N GLU A 52 10.37 25.25 4.58
CA GLU A 52 10.33 26.59 4.00
C GLU A 52 9.21 26.70 2.95
N ARG A 53 9.08 25.69 2.09
CA ARG A 53 8.04 25.68 1.06
C ARG A 53 6.64 25.59 1.70
N LEU A 54 6.47 24.81 2.75
CA LEU A 54 5.21 24.69 3.46
C LEU A 54 4.85 25.95 4.22
N GLN A 55 5.86 26.62 4.83
CA GLN A 55 5.69 27.88 5.56
C GLN A 55 5.18 29.02 4.66
N ALA A 56 5.48 28.99 3.36
CA ALA A 56 4.95 29.96 2.41
C ALA A 56 3.42 29.92 2.27
N PHE A 57 2.78 28.82 2.68
CA PHE A 57 1.32 28.69 2.73
C PHE A 57 0.71 29.07 4.08
N HIS A 58 1.51 29.44 5.09
CA HIS A 58 0.99 29.78 6.41
C HIS A 58 0.17 31.07 6.33
N ASP A 59 -1.13 30.94 6.46
CA ASP A 59 -2.11 32.04 6.46
C ASP A 59 -3.28 31.69 7.40
N PRO A 60 -3.15 31.95 8.71
CA PRO A 60 -4.15 31.57 9.69
C PRO A 60 -5.43 32.42 9.64
N ASP A 61 -5.40 33.54 8.95
CA ASP A 61 -6.49 34.53 8.84
C ASP A 61 -7.11 34.57 7.43
N GLY A 62 -6.62 33.71 6.52
CA GLY A 62 -7.09 33.64 5.14
C GLY A 62 -8.52 33.05 5.01
N GLU A 63 -9.08 33.11 3.80
CA GLU A 63 -10.41 32.52 3.50
C GLU A 63 -10.47 31.02 3.87
N VAL A 64 -9.39 30.30 3.61
CA VAL A 64 -9.13 28.95 4.13
C VAL A 64 -7.94 29.06 5.08
N PRO A 65 -8.16 29.09 6.40
CA PRO A 65 -7.07 29.21 7.36
C PRO A 65 -6.06 28.09 7.22
N VAL A 66 -4.78 28.41 7.02
CA VAL A 66 -3.67 27.46 6.94
C VAL A 66 -2.72 27.65 8.10
N ARG A 67 -2.58 26.62 8.94
CA ARG A 67 -1.62 26.62 10.05
C ARG A 67 -0.52 25.60 9.78
N VAL A 68 0.72 26.03 9.85
CA VAL A 68 1.90 25.20 9.67
C VAL A 68 2.56 24.93 11.01
N LEU A 69 2.74 23.65 11.33
CA LEU A 69 3.41 23.16 12.55
C LEU A 69 4.75 22.55 12.18
N ARG A 70 5.81 22.95 12.87
CA ARG A 70 7.14 22.35 12.76
C ARG A 70 7.40 21.42 13.94
N ARG A 71 7.93 20.24 13.66
CA ARG A 71 8.22 19.24 14.70
C ARG A 71 9.57 18.56 14.44
N PRO A 72 10.22 18.02 15.48
CA PRO A 72 11.30 17.07 15.27
C PRO A 72 10.77 15.81 14.59
N ALA A 73 11.66 15.09 13.89
CA ALA A 73 11.34 13.89 13.13
C ALA A 73 10.90 12.71 14.03
N GLU A 74 9.63 12.61 14.32
CA GLU A 74 9.04 11.57 15.18
C GLU A 74 8.20 10.54 14.40
N GLY A 75 7.94 10.79 13.14
CA GLY A 75 7.23 9.90 12.22
C GLY A 75 5.77 10.27 11.98
N LEU A 76 5.20 9.67 10.93
CA LEU A 76 3.90 10.05 10.38
C LEU A 76 2.77 10.00 11.41
N ALA A 77 2.70 8.97 12.26
CA ALA A 77 1.67 8.84 13.28
C ALA A 77 1.73 9.99 14.30
N ALA A 78 2.93 10.37 14.74
CA ALA A 78 3.13 11.49 15.64
C ALA A 78 2.76 12.83 14.99
N GLY A 79 3.12 13.02 13.71
CA GLY A 79 2.73 14.18 12.92
C GLY A 79 1.21 14.30 12.76
N ARG A 80 0.52 13.20 12.42
CA ARG A 80 -0.95 13.16 12.32
C ARG A 80 -1.64 13.44 13.64
N ASN A 81 -1.12 12.93 14.76
CA ASN A 81 -1.65 13.26 16.09
C ASN A 81 -1.49 14.74 16.42
N ALA A 82 -0.34 15.34 16.11
CA ALA A 82 -0.15 16.77 16.33
C ALA A 82 -1.09 17.62 15.49
N ALA A 83 -1.32 17.23 14.23
CA ALA A 83 -2.31 17.88 13.38
C ALA A 83 -3.73 17.72 13.93
N ALA A 84 -4.10 16.51 14.39
CA ALA A 84 -5.40 16.24 14.98
C ALA A 84 -5.63 17.02 16.29
N GLN A 85 -4.62 17.16 17.14
CA GLN A 85 -4.70 17.97 18.37
C GLN A 85 -4.85 19.46 18.06
N ALA A 86 -4.29 19.95 16.98
CA ALA A 86 -4.42 21.33 16.53
C ALA A 86 -5.73 21.58 15.75
N ALA A 87 -6.42 20.53 15.30
CA ALA A 87 -7.66 20.64 14.56
C ALA A 87 -8.79 21.25 15.40
N ARG A 88 -9.61 22.11 14.75
CA ARG A 88 -10.81 22.72 15.34
C ARG A 88 -12.09 22.16 14.77
N GLY A 89 -11.97 21.44 13.63
CA GLY A 89 -13.11 20.82 12.96
C GLY A 89 -13.68 19.64 13.71
N THR A 90 -14.98 19.42 13.60
CA THR A 90 -15.65 18.22 14.12
C THR A 90 -15.33 16.97 13.30
N TRP A 91 -14.79 17.16 12.09
CA TRP A 91 -14.27 16.15 11.21
C TRP A 91 -12.84 16.48 10.81
N ILE A 92 -11.97 15.47 10.84
CA ILE A 92 -10.55 15.58 10.50
C ILE A 92 -10.28 14.74 9.24
N ALA A 93 -10.08 15.40 8.11
CA ALA A 93 -9.66 14.74 6.88
C ALA A 93 -8.14 14.60 6.84
N ILE A 94 -7.64 13.46 6.39
CA ILE A 94 -6.21 13.20 6.26
C ILE A 94 -5.84 12.92 4.80
N THR A 95 -4.72 13.47 4.38
CA THR A 95 -4.11 13.16 3.08
C THR A 95 -2.58 13.11 3.21
N ASP A 96 -1.92 12.62 2.17
CA ASP A 96 -0.46 12.54 2.10
C ASP A 96 0.08 13.65 1.18
N ILE A 97 1.32 14.09 1.39
CA ILE A 97 1.91 15.21 0.63
C ILE A 97 2.07 14.91 -0.86
N ASP A 98 2.22 13.62 -1.21
CA ASP A 98 2.34 13.14 -2.60
C ASP A 98 0.96 12.84 -3.25
N VAL A 99 -0.08 13.51 -2.76
CA VAL A 99 -1.47 13.33 -3.19
C VAL A 99 -2.08 14.67 -3.63
N ARG A 100 -3.01 14.62 -4.57
CA ARG A 100 -3.80 15.75 -5.08
C ARG A 100 -5.28 15.39 -4.94
N PRO A 101 -5.97 15.83 -3.87
CA PRO A 101 -7.40 15.70 -3.75
C PRO A 101 -8.15 16.41 -4.89
N MET A 102 -9.24 15.79 -5.35
CA MET A 102 -10.15 16.45 -6.28
C MET A 102 -10.88 17.60 -5.58
N PRO A 103 -11.30 18.66 -6.29
CA PRO A 103 -11.93 19.83 -5.67
C PRO A 103 -13.16 19.53 -4.80
N ASP A 104 -13.91 18.49 -5.14
CA ASP A 104 -15.12 18.02 -4.44
C ASP A 104 -14.84 16.92 -3.41
N TRP A 105 -13.58 16.64 -3.10
CA TRP A 105 -13.19 15.51 -2.22
C TRP A 105 -13.82 15.59 -0.83
N ILE A 106 -13.72 16.75 -0.15
CA ILE A 106 -14.32 16.94 1.18
C ILE A 106 -15.85 16.90 1.11
N GLU A 107 -16.44 17.50 0.09
CA GLU A 107 -17.90 17.48 -0.12
C GLU A 107 -18.42 16.03 -0.27
N ALA A 108 -17.75 15.22 -1.08
CA ALA A 108 -18.09 13.81 -1.27
C ALA A 108 -17.92 12.96 0.02
N LEU A 109 -16.87 13.22 0.81
CA LEU A 109 -16.69 12.56 2.11
C LEU A 109 -17.81 12.97 3.07
N MET A 110 -18.15 14.26 3.11
CA MET A 110 -19.21 14.79 3.99
C MET A 110 -20.60 14.29 3.59
N ALA A 111 -20.89 14.18 2.30
CA ALA A 111 -22.15 13.61 1.82
C ALA A 111 -22.29 12.13 2.23
N ALA A 112 -21.22 11.36 2.22
CA ALA A 112 -21.24 9.94 2.56
C ALA A 112 -21.35 9.64 4.06
N ARG A 113 -21.06 10.62 4.95
CA ARG A 113 -21.11 10.42 6.43
C ARG A 113 -22.49 9.98 6.95
N ASN A 114 -23.55 10.42 6.27
CA ASN A 114 -24.93 10.10 6.63
C ASN A 114 -25.46 8.84 5.94
N GLY A 115 -24.60 8.10 5.27
CA GLY A 115 -24.98 7.12 4.26
C GLY A 115 -25.46 5.77 4.76
N LEU A 116 -25.52 5.53 6.07
CA LEU A 116 -26.04 4.31 6.67
C LEU A 116 -26.95 4.72 7.86
N GLU A 117 -28.24 4.61 7.66
CA GLU A 117 -29.22 4.91 8.71
C GLU A 117 -28.94 4.07 9.97
N ASN A 118 -28.99 4.72 11.12
CA ASN A 118 -28.80 4.13 12.45
C ASN A 118 -27.40 3.55 12.75
N GLU A 119 -26.36 3.97 12.02
CA GLU A 119 -24.99 3.56 12.31
C GLU A 119 -24.13 4.73 12.81
N ASP A 120 -23.28 4.46 13.82
CA ASP A 120 -22.29 5.43 14.27
C ASP A 120 -21.10 5.45 13.29
N VAL A 121 -21.17 6.36 12.32
CA VAL A 121 -20.11 6.56 11.32
C VAL A 121 -18.96 7.31 11.97
N MET A 122 -17.87 6.60 12.28
CA MET A 122 -16.66 7.17 12.86
C MET A 122 -15.64 7.62 11.81
N ALA A 123 -15.68 7.04 10.62
CA ALA A 123 -14.81 7.46 9.52
C ALA A 123 -15.45 7.24 8.16
N VAL A 124 -15.04 8.08 7.21
CA VAL A 124 -15.37 7.95 5.78
C VAL A 124 -14.06 7.86 4.99
N THR A 125 -14.02 7.00 3.99
CA THR A 125 -12.84 6.83 3.13
C THR A 125 -13.23 6.81 1.66
N GLY A 126 -12.41 7.42 0.83
CA GLY A 126 -12.58 7.46 -0.60
C GLY A 126 -11.60 6.55 -1.35
N ARG A 127 -11.44 6.80 -2.63
CA ARG A 127 -10.52 6.06 -3.49
C ARG A 127 -9.31 6.89 -3.87
N THR A 128 -8.17 6.22 -3.92
CA THR A 128 -6.92 6.76 -4.44
C THR A 128 -6.72 6.27 -5.86
N ILE A 129 -6.49 7.18 -6.79
CA ILE A 129 -6.13 6.89 -8.18
C ILE A 129 -4.63 7.15 -8.30
N PHE A 130 -3.85 6.13 -8.65
CA PHE A 130 -2.44 6.34 -8.96
C PHE A 130 -2.32 6.85 -10.39
N GLU A 131 -1.63 7.97 -10.57
CA GLU A 131 -1.31 8.48 -11.89
C GLU A 131 -0.39 7.48 -12.61
N GLU A 132 -0.58 7.36 -13.92
CA GLU A 132 0.29 6.53 -14.73
C GLU A 132 1.62 7.25 -14.93
N GLY A 133 2.71 6.61 -14.51
CA GLY A 133 4.06 7.01 -14.85
C GLY A 133 4.60 6.20 -16.02
N ASP A 134 5.84 6.46 -16.39
CA ASP A 134 6.45 5.90 -17.60
C ASP A 134 6.93 4.44 -17.41
N ASP A 135 7.07 3.99 -16.16
CA ASP A 135 7.62 2.68 -15.88
C ASP A 135 6.57 1.58 -15.65
N LEU A 136 7.01 0.34 -15.73
CA LEU A 136 6.17 -0.84 -15.54
C LEU A 136 5.61 -0.95 -14.10
N VAL A 137 6.29 -0.35 -13.13
CA VAL A 137 5.88 -0.36 -11.71
C VAL A 137 4.64 0.50 -11.54
N SER A 138 4.67 1.73 -12.05
CA SER A 138 3.55 2.66 -11.95
C SER A 138 2.31 2.09 -12.66
N ARG A 139 2.49 1.51 -13.85
CA ARG A 139 1.41 0.87 -14.60
C ARG A 139 0.81 -0.34 -13.85
N LEU A 140 1.66 -1.18 -13.25
CA LEU A 140 1.18 -2.29 -12.42
C LEU A 140 0.39 -1.78 -11.22
N ARG A 141 0.86 -0.72 -10.57
CA ARG A 141 0.23 -0.15 -9.38
C ARG A 141 -1.09 0.53 -9.68
N SER A 142 -1.19 1.31 -10.74
CA SER A 142 -2.45 1.96 -11.12
C SER A 142 -3.54 0.93 -11.36
N ILE A 143 -3.28 -0.11 -12.15
CA ILE A 143 -4.23 -1.19 -12.45
C ILE A 143 -4.60 -2.00 -11.18
N GLU A 144 -3.61 -2.36 -10.36
CA GLU A 144 -3.86 -3.14 -9.12
C GLU A 144 -4.76 -2.36 -8.17
N ILE A 145 -4.47 -1.10 -7.93
CA ILE A 145 -5.22 -0.24 -7.01
C ILE A 145 -6.62 0.05 -7.55
N GLU A 146 -6.76 0.36 -8.84
CA GLU A 146 -8.07 0.57 -9.44
C GLU A 146 -8.98 -0.64 -9.26
N ARG A 147 -8.47 -1.86 -9.52
CA ARG A 147 -9.22 -3.11 -9.30
C ARG A 147 -9.61 -3.31 -7.85
N LYS A 148 -8.73 -2.96 -6.91
CA LYS A 148 -9.01 -3.04 -5.48
C LYS A 148 -10.19 -2.15 -5.10
N TYR A 149 -10.22 -0.91 -5.58
CA TYR A 149 -11.30 0.02 -5.24
C TYR A 149 -12.63 -0.33 -5.93
N ARG A 150 -12.62 -0.89 -7.14
CA ARG A 150 -13.84 -1.35 -7.82
C ARG A 150 -14.62 -2.42 -7.04
N SER A 151 -13.92 -3.25 -6.27
CA SER A 151 -14.54 -4.35 -5.50
C SER A 151 -14.75 -4.02 -4.02
N ARG A 152 -14.45 -2.78 -3.61
CA ARG A 152 -14.52 -2.38 -2.21
C ARG A 152 -15.96 -2.21 -1.76
N PRO A 153 -16.41 -2.87 -0.67
CA PRO A 153 -17.77 -2.71 -0.17
C PRO A 153 -17.92 -1.34 0.51
N ARG A 154 -19.16 -0.82 0.53
CA ARG A 154 -19.49 0.45 1.18
C ARG A 154 -19.13 0.45 2.68
N ARG A 155 -19.41 -0.62 3.41
CA ARG A 155 -18.89 -0.83 4.77
C ARG A 155 -17.52 -1.49 4.68
N THR A 156 -16.51 -0.85 5.21
CA THR A 156 -15.11 -1.29 5.16
C THR A 156 -14.47 -1.28 6.54
N SER A 157 -13.27 -1.85 6.68
CA SER A 157 -12.51 -1.88 7.94
C SER A 157 -11.22 -1.04 7.85
N LEU A 158 -11.09 -0.22 6.81
CA LEU A 158 -9.92 0.60 6.59
C LEU A 158 -10.31 1.98 6.07
N ALA A 159 -9.99 3.01 6.84
CA ALA A 159 -9.88 4.37 6.37
C ALA A 159 -8.44 4.59 5.92
N ASN A 160 -8.19 4.65 4.60
CA ASN A 160 -6.83 4.71 4.05
C ASN A 160 -6.17 6.08 4.29
N GLY A 161 -4.88 6.11 4.53
CA GLY A 161 -4.13 7.31 4.85
C GLY A 161 -4.30 8.49 3.88
N PRO A 162 -4.23 8.29 2.55
CA PRO A 162 -4.29 9.41 1.61
C PRO A 162 -5.69 9.96 1.33
N CYS A 163 -6.78 9.27 1.72
CA CYS A 163 -8.13 9.66 1.30
C CYS A 163 -9.18 9.26 2.34
N SER A 164 -9.11 9.87 3.52
CA SER A 164 -10.07 9.56 4.59
C SER A 164 -10.38 10.76 5.46
N MET A 165 -11.52 10.67 6.14
CA MET A 165 -11.99 11.64 7.10
C MET A 165 -12.50 10.92 8.34
N PHE A 166 -12.16 11.40 9.53
CA PHE A 166 -12.46 10.84 10.82
C PHE A 166 -13.32 11.83 11.63
N LYS A 167 -14.31 11.32 12.35
CA LYS A 167 -14.99 12.11 13.38
C LYS A 167 -13.99 12.43 14.49
N ALA A 168 -13.81 13.70 14.82
CA ALA A 168 -12.76 14.16 15.74
C ALA A 168 -12.84 13.47 17.10
N ASP A 169 -14.02 13.46 17.72
CA ASP A 169 -14.24 12.82 19.02
C ASP A 169 -13.90 11.32 18.98
N ALA A 170 -14.38 10.60 17.94
CA ALA A 170 -14.12 9.18 17.80
C ALA A 170 -12.61 8.88 17.60
N LEU A 171 -11.88 9.75 16.87
CA LEU A 171 -10.44 9.62 16.71
C LEU A 171 -9.72 9.80 18.07
N HIS A 172 -10.17 10.76 18.88
CA HIS A 172 -9.61 10.97 20.22
C HIS A 172 -9.95 9.82 21.17
N GLU A 173 -11.19 9.33 21.18
CA GLU A 173 -11.63 8.22 22.03
C GLU A 173 -10.87 6.93 21.80
N VAL A 174 -10.48 6.63 20.56
CA VAL A 174 -9.66 5.44 20.24
C VAL A 174 -8.16 5.67 20.46
N GLY A 175 -7.75 6.85 20.93
CA GLY A 175 -6.35 7.19 21.26
C GLY A 175 -5.53 7.72 20.09
N GLY A 176 -6.15 8.07 18.96
CA GLY A 176 -5.47 8.60 17.78
C GLY A 176 -4.62 7.55 17.06
N PHE A 177 -3.59 8.03 16.35
CA PHE A 177 -2.61 7.19 15.64
C PHE A 177 -1.49 6.77 16.59
N ASP A 178 -1.29 5.48 16.83
CA ASP A 178 -0.24 5.00 17.74
C ASP A 178 1.17 5.26 17.16
N PRO A 179 1.99 6.15 17.77
CA PRO A 179 3.34 6.46 17.29
C PRO A 179 4.29 5.26 17.30
N ALA A 180 3.97 4.20 18.03
CA ALA A 180 4.69 2.95 17.97
C ALA A 180 4.57 2.25 16.60
N TRP A 181 3.61 2.63 15.77
CA TRP A 181 3.47 2.15 14.40
C TRP A 181 4.17 3.09 13.43
N TYR A 182 5.30 2.68 12.92
CA TYR A 182 6.01 3.46 11.90
C TYR A 182 5.38 3.30 10.50
N HIS A 183 4.42 2.39 10.34
CA HIS A 183 3.68 2.10 9.11
C HIS A 183 2.41 1.31 9.42
N ALA A 184 1.34 1.51 8.63
CA ALA A 184 0.00 0.95 8.80
C ALA A 184 -0.72 1.45 10.08
N GLU A 185 -0.40 2.67 10.51
CA GLU A 185 -1.09 3.38 11.56
C GLU A 185 -2.54 3.68 11.20
N ASP A 186 -2.83 3.87 9.90
CA ASP A 186 -4.19 4.03 9.35
C ASP A 186 -5.02 2.75 9.49
N MET A 187 -4.42 1.60 9.26
CA MET A 187 -5.07 0.31 9.49
C MET A 187 -5.31 0.07 10.98
N GLU A 188 -4.35 0.40 11.82
CA GLU A 188 -4.45 0.18 13.26
C GLU A 188 -5.57 1.04 13.87
N VAL A 189 -5.60 2.34 13.60
CA VAL A 189 -6.66 3.23 14.09
C VAL A 189 -8.04 2.83 13.56
N SER A 190 -8.11 2.41 12.30
CA SER A 190 -9.36 1.92 11.70
C SER A 190 -9.90 0.69 12.41
N LEU A 191 -9.02 -0.26 12.75
CA LEU A 191 -9.41 -1.48 13.49
C LEU A 191 -9.82 -1.16 14.93
N ASN A 192 -9.20 -0.17 15.59
CA ASN A 192 -9.61 0.31 16.89
C ASN A 192 -11.02 0.91 16.84
N MET A 193 -11.34 1.74 15.83
CA MET A 193 -12.68 2.30 15.64
C MET A 193 -13.75 1.22 15.44
N VAL A 194 -13.47 0.24 14.57
CA VAL A 194 -14.41 -0.87 14.33
C VAL A 194 -14.57 -1.74 15.59
N ALA A 195 -13.52 -1.93 16.38
CA ALA A 195 -13.60 -2.65 17.66
C ALA A 195 -14.39 -1.90 18.73
N ALA A 196 -14.38 -0.58 18.69
CA ALA A 196 -15.22 0.29 19.53
C ALA A 196 -16.71 0.31 19.11
N GLY A 197 -17.06 -0.39 18.02
CA GLY A 197 -18.44 -0.48 17.51
C GLY A 197 -18.77 0.49 16.39
N GLY A 198 -17.82 1.33 15.98
CA GLY A 198 -18.00 2.32 14.92
C GLY A 198 -18.01 1.73 13.53
N THR A 199 -18.58 2.47 12.61
CA THR A 199 -18.64 2.13 11.17
C THR A 199 -17.71 3.00 10.37
N ILE A 200 -17.01 2.38 9.41
CA ILE A 200 -16.23 3.06 8.39
C ILE A 200 -16.93 2.91 7.04
N VAL A 201 -17.24 4.04 6.41
CA VAL A 201 -17.98 4.09 5.14
C VAL A 201 -16.99 4.34 4.00
N TYR A 202 -17.08 3.54 2.94
CA TYR A 202 -16.36 3.77 1.68
C TYR A 202 -17.28 4.46 0.67
N THR A 203 -16.79 5.52 0.04
CA THR A 203 -17.46 6.24 -1.04
C THR A 203 -16.51 6.41 -2.23
N PRO A 204 -16.83 5.86 -3.42
CA PRO A 204 -15.97 5.99 -4.60
C PRO A 204 -15.97 7.40 -5.21
N GLU A 205 -16.92 8.24 -4.83
CA GLU A 205 -17.06 9.64 -5.28
C GLU A 205 -15.94 10.51 -4.70
N ALA A 206 -15.54 10.28 -3.46
CA ALA A 206 -14.41 10.98 -2.87
C ALA A 206 -13.10 10.47 -3.46
N MET A 207 -12.43 11.30 -4.25
CA MET A 207 -11.27 10.89 -5.03
C MET A 207 -10.04 11.74 -4.74
N VAL A 208 -8.89 11.06 -4.71
CA VAL A 208 -7.59 11.73 -4.69
C VAL A 208 -6.67 11.11 -5.75
N ARG A 209 -5.81 11.93 -6.36
CA ARG A 209 -4.76 11.48 -7.28
C ARG A 209 -3.46 11.38 -6.53
N HIS A 210 -2.82 10.23 -6.57
CA HIS A 210 -1.50 10.00 -6.01
C HIS A 210 -0.46 10.06 -7.12
N VAL A 211 0.67 10.72 -6.88
CA VAL A 211 1.79 10.72 -7.83
C VAL A 211 2.21 9.29 -8.18
N PRO A 212 2.78 9.06 -9.38
CA PRO A 212 3.15 7.72 -9.81
C PRO A 212 4.10 7.02 -8.81
N GLU A 213 3.86 5.75 -8.55
CA GLU A 213 4.82 4.93 -7.80
C GLU A 213 5.82 4.32 -8.78
N GLU A 214 6.99 4.92 -8.90
CA GLU A 214 8.03 4.53 -9.84
C GLU A 214 9.24 3.89 -9.17
N GLY A 215 9.97 3.09 -9.94
CA GLY A 215 11.22 2.48 -9.52
C GLY A 215 11.07 1.19 -8.72
N ARG A 216 11.71 0.11 -9.21
CA ARG A 216 11.67 -1.23 -8.61
C ARG A 216 12.16 -1.26 -7.15
N GLN A 217 13.16 -0.45 -6.81
CA GLN A 217 13.72 -0.42 -5.46
C GLN A 217 12.72 0.19 -4.47
N ARG A 218 12.11 1.33 -4.83
CA ARG A 218 11.08 2.00 -4.02
C ARG A 218 9.86 1.09 -3.84
N PHE A 219 9.39 0.48 -4.92
CA PHE A 219 8.30 -0.50 -4.89
C PHE A 219 8.61 -1.67 -3.94
N ALA A 220 9.76 -2.34 -4.09
CA ALA A 220 10.15 -3.45 -3.24
C ALA A 220 10.31 -3.04 -1.76
N ALA A 221 10.84 -1.83 -1.49
CA ALA A 221 10.94 -1.30 -0.13
C ALA A 221 9.56 -1.08 0.51
N LYS A 222 8.59 -0.51 -0.22
CA LYS A 222 7.20 -0.35 0.23
C LYS A 222 6.57 -1.73 0.51
N ARG A 223 6.65 -2.70 -0.42
CA ARG A 223 6.07 -4.06 -0.24
C ARG A 223 6.67 -4.81 0.95
N ARG A 224 7.98 -4.68 1.17
CA ARG A 224 8.64 -5.25 2.35
C ARG A 224 8.11 -4.63 3.65
N ARG A 225 7.92 -3.31 3.68
CA ARG A 225 7.39 -2.58 4.82
C ARG A 225 5.95 -2.99 5.12
N ASP A 226 5.11 -3.08 4.08
CA ASP A 226 3.72 -3.51 4.19
C ASP A 226 3.61 -4.92 4.79
N ALA A 227 4.40 -5.86 4.28
CA ALA A 227 4.41 -7.24 4.79
C ALA A 227 4.90 -7.33 6.25
N ARG A 228 5.90 -6.53 6.63
CA ARG A 228 6.38 -6.44 8.01
C ARG A 228 5.30 -5.93 8.97
N ALA A 229 4.59 -4.87 8.58
CA ALA A 229 3.49 -4.31 9.35
C ALA A 229 2.30 -5.29 9.44
N HIS A 230 2.05 -6.07 8.37
CA HIS A 230 0.98 -7.06 8.36
C HIS A 230 1.12 -8.12 9.48
N VAL A 231 2.33 -8.59 9.77
CA VAL A 231 2.57 -9.53 10.87
C VAL A 231 2.16 -8.90 12.20
N ARG A 232 2.46 -7.62 12.41
CA ARG A 232 2.09 -6.88 13.62
C ARG A 232 0.58 -6.72 13.73
N ILE A 233 -0.10 -6.32 12.63
CA ILE A 233 -1.57 -6.23 12.56
C ILE A 233 -2.19 -7.60 12.87
N ALA A 234 -1.72 -8.67 12.25
CA ALA A 234 -2.27 -10.01 12.44
C ALA A 234 -2.13 -10.52 13.89
N ARG A 235 -1.08 -10.10 14.60
CA ARG A 235 -0.88 -10.40 16.03
C ARG A 235 -1.78 -9.58 16.93
N ARG A 236 -1.86 -8.27 16.71
CA ARG A 236 -2.72 -7.36 17.49
C ARG A 236 -4.19 -7.72 17.30
N TRP A 237 -4.56 -8.07 16.07
CA TRP A 237 -5.92 -8.39 15.66
C TRP A 237 -6.01 -9.83 15.14
N PRO A 238 -5.98 -10.87 15.99
CA PRO A 238 -6.12 -12.26 15.56
C PRO A 238 -7.51 -12.53 14.98
N ARG A 239 -7.65 -13.59 14.17
CA ARG A 239 -8.90 -13.93 13.47
C ARG A 239 -10.15 -13.87 14.37
N ARG A 240 -10.03 -14.37 15.61
CA ARG A 240 -11.11 -14.35 16.61
C ARG A 240 -11.54 -12.97 17.09
N ALA A 241 -10.63 -11.99 17.06
CA ALA A 241 -10.89 -10.60 17.46
C ALA A 241 -11.41 -9.74 16.29
N ARG A 242 -11.36 -10.26 15.05
CA ARG A 242 -11.71 -9.54 13.83
C ARG A 242 -13.15 -9.79 13.35
N LYS A 243 -14.12 -9.93 14.23
CA LYS A 243 -15.53 -10.14 13.86
C LYS A 243 -15.99 -9.04 12.89
N GLY A 244 -16.32 -9.42 11.65
CA GLY A 244 -16.76 -8.49 10.62
C GLY A 244 -15.68 -7.63 9.96
N MET A 245 -14.44 -7.67 10.44
CA MET A 245 -13.33 -6.91 9.90
C MET A 245 -12.67 -7.66 8.74
N ARG A 246 -12.45 -6.97 7.60
CA ARG A 246 -11.70 -7.51 6.46
C ARG A 246 -10.27 -6.99 6.50
N PHE A 247 -9.31 -7.89 6.19
CA PHE A 247 -7.93 -7.47 5.96
C PHE A 247 -7.77 -6.99 4.51
N ASP A 248 -8.04 -5.72 4.28
CA ASP A 248 -7.79 -5.08 2.98
C ASP A 248 -6.31 -4.74 2.74
N PHE A 249 -5.48 -4.97 3.75
CA PHE A 249 -4.07 -4.58 3.76
C PHE A 249 -3.22 -5.31 2.72
N LEU A 250 -3.45 -6.59 2.51
CA LEU A 250 -2.84 -7.34 1.43
C LEU A 250 -3.79 -7.37 0.23
N GLY A 251 -3.94 -6.29 -0.48
CA GLY A 251 -4.45 -6.32 -1.86
C GLY A 251 -3.54 -7.14 -2.79
N THR A 252 -2.45 -7.64 -2.24
CA THR A 252 -1.50 -8.53 -2.90
C THR A 252 -2.14 -9.89 -3.15
N PRO A 253 -2.23 -10.33 -4.39
CA PRO A 253 -2.66 -11.68 -4.67
C PRO A 253 -1.77 -12.67 -3.91
N LEU A 254 -2.37 -13.59 -3.13
CA LEU A 254 -1.64 -14.64 -2.40
C LEU A 254 -0.68 -15.41 -3.32
N LEU A 255 -1.01 -15.47 -4.61
CA LEU A 255 -0.20 -16.05 -5.66
C LEU A 255 1.17 -15.41 -5.85
N VAL A 256 1.30 -14.10 -5.61
CA VAL A 256 2.62 -13.43 -5.62
C VAL A 256 3.49 -13.98 -4.50
N LEU A 257 2.91 -14.27 -3.35
CA LEU A 257 3.64 -14.86 -2.22
C LEU A 257 4.21 -16.24 -2.56
N ALA A 258 3.48 -17.06 -3.35
CA ALA A 258 3.91 -18.38 -3.73
C ALA A 258 5.05 -18.41 -4.77
N MET A 259 5.24 -17.34 -5.54
CA MET A 259 6.18 -17.33 -6.66
C MET A 259 7.63 -17.58 -6.24
N MET A 260 8.11 -16.94 -5.19
CA MET A 260 9.50 -17.08 -4.75
C MET A 260 9.79 -18.47 -4.14
N PRO A 261 8.99 -18.99 -3.21
CA PRO A 261 9.18 -20.37 -2.72
C PRO A 261 9.16 -21.42 -3.83
N LEU A 262 8.24 -21.32 -4.79
CA LEU A 262 8.20 -22.22 -5.93
C LEU A 262 9.47 -22.16 -6.78
N ARG A 263 9.99 -20.97 -7.03
CA ARG A 263 11.26 -20.79 -7.76
C ARG A 263 12.47 -21.35 -6.99
N LEU A 264 12.53 -21.09 -5.68
CA LEU A 264 13.60 -21.62 -4.84
C LEU A 264 13.55 -23.16 -4.77
N ALA A 265 12.36 -23.74 -4.58
CA ALA A 265 12.18 -25.18 -4.58
C ALA A 265 12.57 -25.79 -5.94
N SER A 266 12.19 -25.17 -7.03
CA SER A 266 12.55 -25.54 -8.39
C SER A 266 14.09 -25.56 -8.58
N TRP A 267 14.79 -24.49 -8.19
CA TRP A 267 16.24 -24.43 -8.26
C TRP A 267 16.94 -25.45 -7.35
N ALA A 268 16.45 -25.61 -6.10
CA ALA A 268 16.98 -26.59 -5.16
C ALA A 268 16.86 -28.02 -5.71
N SER A 269 15.72 -28.37 -6.28
CA SER A 269 15.50 -29.67 -6.91
C SER A 269 16.43 -29.90 -8.12
N PHE A 270 16.61 -28.88 -8.95
CA PHE A 270 17.52 -28.94 -10.10
C PHE A 270 18.97 -29.14 -9.67
N LEU A 271 19.45 -28.37 -8.69
CA LEU A 271 20.82 -28.50 -8.17
C LEU A 271 21.05 -29.84 -7.48
N ALA A 272 20.06 -30.33 -6.73
CA ALA A 272 20.13 -31.65 -6.10
C ALA A 272 20.24 -32.79 -7.13
N ALA A 273 19.59 -32.64 -8.28
CA ALA A 273 19.70 -33.60 -9.37
C ALA A 273 21.00 -33.48 -10.17
N LEU A 274 21.44 -32.23 -10.41
CA LEU A 274 22.62 -31.95 -11.21
C LEU A 274 23.92 -32.37 -10.50
N GLY A 275 24.01 -32.23 -9.16
CA GLY A 275 25.21 -32.55 -8.40
C GLY A 275 25.73 -33.98 -8.64
N PRO A 276 24.95 -35.03 -8.38
CA PRO A 276 25.35 -36.41 -8.64
C PRO A 276 25.72 -36.68 -10.10
N ALA A 277 25.00 -36.08 -11.05
CA ALA A 277 25.31 -36.22 -12.48
C ALA A 277 26.65 -35.61 -12.85
N VAL A 278 26.96 -34.43 -12.33
CA VAL A 278 28.26 -33.75 -12.55
C VAL A 278 29.39 -34.56 -11.94
N VAL A 279 29.25 -35.09 -10.73
CA VAL A 279 30.24 -35.93 -10.07
C VAL A 279 30.50 -37.20 -10.90
N TRP A 280 29.47 -37.85 -11.39
CA TRP A 280 29.58 -39.05 -12.22
C TRP A 280 30.31 -38.78 -13.54
N TRP A 281 29.95 -37.70 -14.24
CA TRP A 281 30.64 -37.29 -15.48
C TRP A 281 32.10 -36.91 -15.23
N ALA A 282 32.40 -36.22 -14.13
CA ALA A 282 33.78 -35.88 -13.77
C ALA A 282 34.63 -37.14 -13.51
N GLN A 283 34.07 -38.15 -12.83
CA GLN A 283 34.77 -39.43 -12.60
C GLN A 283 34.98 -40.24 -13.86
N LYS A 284 34.08 -40.16 -14.84
CA LYS A 284 34.19 -40.87 -16.11
C LYS A 284 35.06 -40.15 -17.15
N GLY A 285 35.38 -38.84 -16.93
CA GLY A 285 36.12 -38.02 -17.86
C GLY A 285 35.40 -37.65 -19.16
N THR A 286 34.15 -38.07 -19.31
CA THR A 286 33.29 -37.80 -20.49
C THR A 286 31.87 -37.49 -20.08
N VAL A 287 31.21 -36.59 -20.81
CA VAL A 287 29.78 -36.37 -20.71
C VAL A 287 29.07 -37.49 -21.51
N GLY A 288 28.36 -38.36 -20.83
CA GLY A 288 27.69 -39.49 -21.43
C GLY A 288 26.32 -39.78 -20.80
N ILE A 289 25.72 -40.91 -21.18
CA ILE A 289 24.41 -41.34 -20.64
C ILE A 289 24.58 -41.73 -19.18
N LEU A 290 23.78 -41.10 -18.31
CA LEU A 290 23.74 -41.43 -16.89
C LEU A 290 23.25 -42.88 -16.64
N PRO A 291 23.82 -43.60 -15.67
CA PRO A 291 23.31 -44.91 -15.29
C PRO A 291 21.91 -44.75 -14.69
N PRO A 292 21.06 -45.84 -14.76
CA PRO A 292 19.65 -45.74 -14.36
C PRO A 292 19.41 -45.27 -12.90
N ASP A 293 20.30 -45.61 -11.99
CA ASP A 293 20.30 -45.22 -10.58
C ASP A 293 20.48 -43.70 -10.37
N LEU A 294 21.17 -43.02 -11.28
CA LEU A 294 21.31 -41.56 -11.29
C LEU A 294 20.35 -40.90 -12.29
N ALA A 295 20.06 -41.53 -13.41
CA ALA A 295 19.17 -40.98 -14.43
C ALA A 295 17.74 -40.80 -13.93
N THR A 296 17.20 -41.76 -13.12
CA THR A 296 15.85 -41.71 -12.59
C THR A 296 15.63 -40.54 -11.61
N PRO A 297 16.46 -40.34 -10.54
CA PRO A 297 16.35 -39.20 -9.67
C PRO A 297 16.52 -37.86 -10.42
N PHE A 298 17.43 -37.79 -11.39
CA PHE A 298 17.62 -36.60 -12.23
C PHE A 298 16.37 -36.27 -13.04
N ALA A 299 15.75 -37.28 -13.69
CA ALA A 299 14.53 -37.10 -14.46
C ALA A 299 13.36 -36.64 -13.57
N ILE A 300 13.20 -37.25 -12.38
CA ILE A 300 12.16 -36.88 -11.41
C ILE A 300 12.38 -35.40 -10.99
N ALA A 301 13.58 -35.02 -10.62
CA ALA A 301 13.88 -33.65 -10.20
C ALA A 301 13.70 -32.64 -11.35
N ALA A 302 14.05 -33.00 -12.59
CA ALA A 302 13.80 -32.19 -13.77
C ALA A 302 12.31 -32.01 -14.04
N LEU A 303 11.49 -33.06 -13.84
CA LEU A 303 10.03 -32.98 -13.92
C LEU A 303 9.45 -32.06 -12.84
N PHE A 304 9.92 -32.17 -11.59
CA PHE A 304 9.51 -31.26 -10.52
C PHE A 304 9.89 -29.80 -10.83
N TRP A 305 11.10 -29.58 -11.34
CA TRP A 305 11.54 -28.26 -11.79
C TRP A 305 10.64 -27.71 -12.89
N ALA A 306 10.39 -28.49 -13.94
CA ALA A 306 9.52 -28.08 -15.04
C ALA A 306 8.08 -27.81 -14.54
N GLY A 307 7.53 -28.69 -13.70
CA GLY A 307 6.20 -28.54 -13.10
C GLY A 307 6.09 -27.24 -12.26
N ALA A 308 7.09 -26.96 -11.42
CA ALA A 308 7.11 -25.73 -10.60
C ALA A 308 7.22 -24.46 -11.46
N VAL A 309 8.00 -24.51 -12.54
CA VAL A 309 8.10 -23.40 -13.50
C VAL A 309 6.78 -23.21 -14.23
N LEU A 310 6.17 -24.27 -14.76
CA LEU A 310 4.88 -24.21 -15.45
C LEU A 310 3.76 -23.70 -14.52
N LEU A 311 3.70 -24.19 -13.28
CA LEU A 311 2.73 -23.73 -12.29
C LEU A 311 2.90 -22.25 -11.99
N SER A 312 4.15 -21.78 -11.81
CA SER A 312 4.48 -20.37 -11.61
C SER A 312 4.03 -19.51 -12.80
N GLU A 313 4.30 -19.95 -14.04
CA GLU A 313 3.86 -19.26 -15.25
C GLU A 313 2.32 -19.30 -15.39
N ALA A 314 1.69 -20.44 -15.19
CA ALA A 314 0.24 -20.56 -15.23
C ALA A 314 -0.43 -19.63 -14.20
N THR A 315 0.09 -19.59 -12.98
CA THR A 315 -0.36 -18.67 -11.93
C THR A 315 -0.27 -17.22 -12.38
N MET A 316 0.86 -16.84 -12.94
CA MET A 316 1.10 -15.45 -13.37
C MET A 316 0.19 -15.02 -14.53
N TRP A 317 -0.15 -15.92 -15.45
CA TRP A 317 -0.86 -15.56 -16.68
C TRP A 317 -2.34 -15.92 -16.69
N PHE A 318 -2.78 -16.92 -15.92
CA PHE A 318 -4.14 -17.48 -16.01
C PHE A 318 -4.97 -17.34 -14.73
N SER A 319 -4.40 -16.84 -13.63
CA SER A 319 -5.12 -16.58 -12.37
C SER A 319 -5.71 -15.15 -12.33
N ALA A 320 -6.24 -14.76 -11.17
CA ALA A 320 -6.63 -13.37 -10.89
C ALA A 320 -5.45 -12.38 -11.06
N LEU A 321 -4.23 -12.79 -10.68
CA LEU A 321 -3.00 -12.06 -10.97
C LEU A 321 -2.78 -11.95 -12.49
N GLY A 322 -3.08 -13.02 -13.23
CA GLY A 322 -3.00 -13.04 -14.68
C GLY A 322 -3.91 -12.01 -15.37
N ALA A 323 -5.04 -11.69 -14.78
CA ALA A 323 -5.89 -10.60 -15.31
C ALA A 323 -5.19 -9.24 -15.22
N VAL A 324 -4.54 -8.95 -14.09
CA VAL A 324 -3.74 -7.72 -13.91
C VAL A 324 -2.54 -7.70 -14.88
N THR A 325 -1.78 -8.78 -14.93
CA THR A 325 -0.57 -8.86 -15.79
C THR A 325 -0.89 -8.74 -17.28
N ARG A 326 -2.00 -9.32 -17.74
CA ARG A 326 -2.46 -9.17 -19.14
C ARG A 326 -2.91 -7.76 -19.46
N GLU A 327 -3.48 -7.04 -18.49
CA GLU A 327 -3.88 -5.65 -18.65
C GLU A 327 -2.65 -4.72 -18.69
N VAL A 328 -1.67 -4.93 -17.80
CA VAL A 328 -0.38 -4.23 -17.82
C VAL A 328 0.33 -4.36 -19.18
N LEU A 329 0.22 -5.53 -19.80
CA LEU A 329 0.83 -5.81 -21.11
C LEU A 329 -0.15 -5.70 -22.28
N SER A 330 -1.29 -5.05 -22.12
CA SER A 330 -2.34 -4.99 -23.16
C SER A 330 -1.83 -4.51 -24.50
N ASP A 331 -0.98 -3.47 -24.52
CA ASP A 331 -0.44 -2.88 -25.75
C ASP A 331 0.54 -3.83 -26.45
N VAL A 332 1.40 -4.51 -25.69
CA VAL A 332 2.33 -5.52 -26.21
C VAL A 332 1.55 -6.69 -26.81
N ARG A 333 0.51 -7.13 -26.13
CA ARG A 333 -0.39 -8.20 -26.57
C ARG A 333 -1.17 -7.85 -27.84
N ARG A 334 -1.63 -6.60 -27.98
CA ARG A 334 -2.31 -6.12 -29.19
C ARG A 334 -1.39 -6.13 -30.40
N ARG A 335 -0.12 -5.68 -30.22
CA ARG A 335 0.88 -5.63 -31.30
C ARG A 335 1.37 -7.01 -31.71
N ASN A 336 1.42 -7.97 -30.79
CA ASN A 336 2.08 -9.26 -31.00
C ASN A 336 1.31 -10.40 -30.33
N ARG A 337 0.20 -10.83 -30.94
CA ARG A 337 -0.75 -11.79 -30.33
C ARG A 337 -0.14 -13.17 -29.98
N LEU A 338 0.89 -13.61 -30.72
CA LEU A 338 1.47 -14.95 -30.57
C LEU A 338 2.71 -14.94 -29.68
N THR A 339 3.55 -13.90 -29.75
CA THR A 339 4.87 -13.89 -29.09
C THR A 339 4.99 -12.89 -27.94
N TRP A 340 3.88 -12.25 -27.52
CA TRP A 340 3.90 -11.26 -26.45
C TRP A 340 4.49 -11.79 -25.12
N LEU A 341 4.32 -13.10 -24.83
CA LEU A 341 4.89 -13.75 -23.64
C LEU A 341 6.42 -13.77 -23.64
N LEU A 342 7.05 -13.72 -24.79
CA LEU A 342 8.50 -13.71 -24.97
C LEU A 342 9.07 -12.28 -25.07
N SER A 343 8.24 -11.26 -24.99
CA SER A 343 8.66 -9.87 -25.07
C SER A 343 9.55 -9.45 -23.89
N ARG A 344 10.39 -8.42 -24.10
CA ARG A 344 11.19 -7.81 -23.03
C ARG A 344 10.31 -7.31 -21.87
N GLN A 345 9.14 -6.75 -22.16
CA GLN A 345 8.19 -6.28 -21.17
C GLN A 345 7.62 -7.42 -20.32
N SER A 346 7.29 -8.55 -20.94
CA SER A 346 6.87 -9.76 -20.22
C SER A 346 7.97 -10.28 -19.31
N TYR A 347 9.22 -10.28 -19.77
CA TYR A 347 10.36 -10.65 -18.93
C TYR A 347 10.54 -9.67 -17.76
N ALA A 348 10.49 -8.37 -18.02
CA ALA A 348 10.61 -7.34 -16.99
C ALA A 348 9.50 -7.47 -15.94
N LEU A 349 8.25 -7.78 -16.36
CA LEU A 349 7.14 -8.00 -15.44
C LEU A 349 7.35 -9.25 -14.59
N ARG A 350 7.85 -10.36 -15.15
CA ARG A 350 8.24 -11.55 -14.37
C ARG A 350 9.25 -11.21 -13.27
N MET A 351 10.28 -10.45 -13.62
CA MET A 351 11.31 -10.03 -12.67
C MET A 351 10.75 -9.08 -11.59
N LEU A 352 9.81 -8.20 -11.96
CA LEU A 352 9.13 -7.32 -11.01
C LEU A 352 8.28 -8.12 -10.01
N LEU A 353 7.49 -9.09 -10.49
CA LEU A 353 6.66 -9.94 -9.63
C LEU A 353 7.51 -10.84 -8.71
N LEU A 354 8.62 -11.38 -9.18
CA LEU A 354 9.57 -12.11 -8.33
C LEU A 354 10.19 -11.20 -7.27
N SER A 355 10.57 -9.98 -7.64
CA SER A 355 11.07 -8.97 -6.69
C SER A 355 10.02 -8.61 -5.64
N TRP A 356 8.77 -8.52 -6.04
CA TRP A 356 7.64 -8.32 -5.14
C TRP A 356 7.49 -9.49 -4.16
N SER A 357 7.45 -10.72 -4.67
CA SER A 357 7.39 -11.93 -3.84
C SER A 357 8.53 -11.96 -2.80
N TRP A 358 9.75 -11.70 -3.24
CA TRP A 358 10.92 -11.64 -2.36
C TRP A 358 10.80 -10.54 -1.29
N ALA A 359 10.34 -9.36 -1.68
CA ALA A 359 10.13 -8.25 -0.75
C ALA A 359 9.09 -8.59 0.33
N LEU A 360 7.99 -9.27 -0.06
CA LEU A 360 6.97 -9.74 0.88
C LEU A 360 7.56 -10.76 1.88
N TRP A 361 8.28 -11.77 1.42
CA TRP A 361 8.90 -12.76 2.29
C TRP A 361 9.89 -12.14 3.27
N ARG A 362 10.76 -11.24 2.79
CA ARG A 362 11.66 -10.49 3.67
C ARG A 362 10.88 -9.67 4.71
N GLY A 363 9.78 -9.05 4.32
CA GLY A 363 8.92 -8.31 5.23
C GLY A 363 8.29 -9.21 6.30
N LEU A 364 7.74 -10.36 5.89
CA LEU A 364 7.15 -11.34 6.81
C LEU A 364 8.18 -11.90 7.80
N MET A 365 9.38 -12.26 7.32
CA MET A 365 10.47 -12.73 8.19
C MET A 365 10.90 -11.65 9.21
N LEU A 366 11.06 -10.39 8.77
CA LEU A 366 11.38 -9.28 9.66
C LEU A 366 10.27 -9.03 10.68
N GLY A 367 9.01 -9.07 10.25
CA GLY A 367 7.86 -8.95 11.15
C GLY A 367 7.77 -10.10 12.16
N GLY A 368 8.07 -11.33 11.73
CA GLY A 368 8.20 -12.48 12.62
C GLY A 368 9.32 -12.31 13.64
N TRP A 369 10.47 -11.82 13.22
CA TRP A 369 11.59 -11.51 14.10
C TRP A 369 11.26 -10.42 15.11
N ASP A 370 10.64 -9.33 14.68
CA ASP A 370 10.14 -8.27 15.58
C ASP A 370 9.18 -8.86 16.62
N ALA A 371 8.34 -9.77 16.18
CA ALA A 371 7.39 -10.46 17.02
C ALA A 371 8.04 -11.32 18.12
N LEU A 372 9.10 -12.03 17.77
CA LEU A 372 9.84 -12.91 18.70
C LEU A 372 10.73 -12.10 19.67
N THR A 373 11.27 -10.97 19.21
CA THR A 373 12.21 -10.15 20.00
C THR A 373 11.53 -9.02 20.77
N GLY A 374 10.20 -8.88 20.71
CA GLY A 374 9.46 -7.79 21.33
C GLY A 374 9.73 -6.41 20.71
N ARG A 375 10.39 -6.36 19.54
CA ARG A 375 10.70 -5.10 18.87
C ARG A 375 9.44 -4.55 18.19
N ASN A 376 9.17 -3.27 18.44
CA ASN A 376 7.99 -2.60 17.87
C ASN A 376 8.20 -2.04 16.46
N GLY A 377 9.24 -2.47 15.74
CA GLY A 377 9.49 -2.01 14.37
C GLY A 377 9.99 -0.57 14.24
N HIS A 378 10.24 0.12 15.35
CA HIS A 378 10.84 1.46 15.32
C HIS A 378 12.18 1.43 14.59
N ARG A 379 12.39 2.39 13.69
CA ARG A 379 13.70 2.69 13.15
C ARG A 379 14.66 2.87 14.33
N ARG A 380 15.68 2.05 14.44
CA ARG A 380 16.92 2.56 15.02
C ARG A 380 17.39 3.67 14.09
N ARG A 381 17.59 4.84 14.66
CA ARG A 381 18.28 5.97 14.03
C ARG A 381 19.64 5.52 13.50
#